data_115379c5a3ef2bbacd65bd1dca705916
#
_entry.id   115379c5a3ef2bbacd65bd1dca705916
#
_cell.length_a   1.000
_cell.length_b   1.000
_cell.length_c   1.000
_cell.angle_alpha   90.00
_cell.angle_beta   90.00
_cell.angle_gamma   90.00
#
_symmetry.space_group_name_H-M   'P 1'
#
loop_
_entity.id
_entity.type
_entity.pdbx_description
1 polymer ?
#
loop_
_entity_poly.entity_id
_entity_poly.type
_entity_poly.pdbx_seq_one_letter_code
_entity_poly.pdbx_strand_id
1 'polypeptide(L)'
;MIKNMKQRIFLWGMLALATSFLVGCGSDETVPAAQHSQYTTFKSSGGALTRAHYMLNHTKGTGATVSWQPDDHLWLYLSEDLRLKDIGNDITTLTPNANFYFPSGYERNSYKVDFLGHTANTDGRYININAQHYQNVPNNTDHMRYNGDCAEGTATKVAGQDNLYEVAFTHLPAYLCIMPYNSDDFVRTGAVIKNVKVLSNNPIRGRFDVGQYGLDVNHGTNLANDIEVVLNNPNGFPMDNATMDQAKNAVYVVMLPGWHDLTIEFYYTSPKFPGQTLCARRNIGNREYKANSMTDIVADIANYYGANNEYITVGDEVSLAKKQGTVQVYEDKTWNSMLNQ
;
A
#
# COMPACT_ATOMS: atom_id res chain seq x y z
N MET A 1 61.74 -25.11 -44.13
CA MET A 1 62.57 -23.89 -44.42
C MET A 1 62.35 -23.00 -43.20
N ILE A 2 63.21 -23.09 -42.16
CA ILE A 2 64.34 -22.20 -41.87
C ILE A 2 63.76 -20.77 -41.60
N LYS A 3 63.90 -20.09 -40.47
CA LYS A 3 64.88 -19.96 -39.40
C LYS A 3 64.28 -19.05 -38.32
N ASN A 4 64.35 -19.39 -37.06
CA ASN A 4 65.34 -18.94 -36.05
C ASN A 4 65.27 -17.43 -35.70
N MET A 5 65.09 -17.15 -34.51
CA MET A 5 66.00 -16.90 -33.33
C MET A 5 65.95 -15.41 -32.97
N LYS A 6 65.92 -14.91 -31.81
CA LYS A 6 66.51 -15.09 -30.46
C LYS A 6 65.85 -14.07 -29.50
N GLN A 7 65.46 -14.46 -28.37
CA GLN A 7 65.97 -14.12 -27.04
C GLN A 7 66.66 -12.77 -26.85
N ARG A 8 66.19 -12.01 -25.89
CA ARG A 8 66.97 -11.58 -24.73
C ARG A 8 66.13 -11.03 -23.61
N ILE A 9 66.27 -11.65 -22.51
CA ILE A 9 66.08 -11.41 -21.08
C ILE A 9 66.69 -10.06 -20.67
N PHE A 10 65.99 -9.30 -19.83
CA PHE A 10 66.63 -8.58 -18.74
C PHE A 10 65.67 -8.56 -17.54
N LEU A 11 66.15 -9.21 -16.50
CA LEU A 11 65.70 -9.23 -15.11
C LEU A 11 66.22 -7.97 -14.42
N TRP A 12 65.52 -7.51 -13.44
CA TRP A 12 65.85 -6.81 -12.19
C TRP A 12 64.61 -6.08 -11.75
N GLY A 13 63.99 -6.30 -10.66
CA GLY A 13 64.43 -6.77 -9.36
C GLY A 13 63.98 -5.78 -8.30
N MET A 14 63.41 -6.35 -7.23
CA MET A 14 63.17 -5.76 -5.90
C MET A 14 61.90 -4.94 -5.71
N LEU A 15 61.15 -5.29 -4.79
CA LEU A 15 61.09 -5.64 -3.36
C LEU A 15 60.06 -4.79 -2.66
N ALA A 16 59.05 -5.48 -2.20
CA ALA A 16 58.31 -5.36 -0.93
C ALA A 16 58.09 -3.99 -0.30
N LEU A 17 56.86 -3.70 0.03
CA LEU A 17 56.49 -3.67 1.46
C LEU A 17 54.97 -3.88 1.65
N ALA A 18 54.65 -4.94 2.29
CA ALA A 18 53.33 -5.16 2.85
C ALA A 18 53.17 -4.19 4.03
N THR A 19 52.13 -3.39 3.99
CA THR A 19 51.51 -2.87 5.19
C THR A 19 50.00 -3.06 5.09
N SER A 20 49.56 -4.13 5.72
CA SER A 20 48.19 -4.34 6.14
C SER A 20 47.74 -3.19 7.05
N PHE A 21 46.78 -2.43 6.60
CA PHE A 21 45.87 -1.71 7.49
C PHE A 21 44.46 -2.22 7.25
N LEU A 22 44.10 -3.12 8.14
CA LEU A 22 42.71 -3.35 8.51
C LEU A 22 42.20 -2.05 9.15
N VAL A 23 41.36 -1.32 8.43
CA VAL A 23 40.43 -0.38 9.03
C VAL A 23 39.07 -0.77 8.54
N GLY A 24 38.26 -1.11 9.49
CA GLY A 24 36.93 -1.59 9.33
C GLY A 24 35.92 -0.58 8.88
N CYS A 25 34.86 -1.14 8.39
CA CYS A 25 33.46 -0.73 8.46
C CYS A 25 33.14 0.78 8.40
N GLY A 26 32.41 1.08 7.38
CA GLY A 26 31.67 2.29 7.20
C GLY A 26 31.56 2.61 5.72
N SER A 27 30.92 1.74 4.94
CA SER A 27 30.50 2.15 3.59
C SER A 27 29.26 3.01 3.68
N ASP A 28 29.41 4.23 4.18
CA ASP A 28 28.66 5.33 3.62
C ASP A 28 29.24 5.53 2.21
N GLU A 29 28.60 4.96 1.21
CA GLU A 29 28.83 5.40 -0.17
C GLU A 29 28.30 6.83 -0.27
N THR A 30 29.12 7.77 0.13
CA THR A 30 28.94 9.18 -0.19
C THR A 30 29.05 9.30 -1.70
N VAL A 31 27.92 9.44 -2.37
CA VAL A 31 27.87 9.92 -3.75
C VAL A 31 28.80 11.13 -3.84
N PRO A 32 29.77 11.17 -4.78
CA PRO A 32 30.76 12.25 -4.84
C PRO A 32 30.05 13.61 -4.88
N ALA A 33 30.50 14.55 -4.07
CA ALA A 33 29.93 15.90 -3.94
C ALA A 33 29.77 16.66 -5.30
N ALA A 34 30.47 16.25 -6.32
CA ALA A 34 30.35 16.79 -7.69
C ALA A 34 29.04 16.37 -8.43
N GLN A 35 28.38 15.29 -8.02
CA GLN A 35 27.08 14.90 -8.61
C GLN A 35 25.90 15.63 -7.99
N HIS A 36 26.01 16.14 -6.76
CA HIS A 36 24.95 16.89 -6.10
C HIS A 36 24.64 18.26 -6.73
N SER A 37 25.52 18.82 -7.54
CA SER A 37 25.28 20.11 -8.20
C SER A 37 24.37 20.02 -9.44
N GLN A 38 24.08 18.83 -9.95
CA GLN A 38 23.25 18.64 -11.15
C GLN A 38 21.77 18.42 -10.82
N TYR A 39 21.42 18.07 -9.59
CA TYR A 39 20.06 17.68 -9.20
C TYR A 39 19.62 18.43 -7.94
N THR A 40 18.32 18.64 -7.84
CA THR A 40 17.68 18.97 -6.57
C THR A 40 17.17 17.66 -5.95
N THR A 41 17.57 17.39 -4.73
CA THR A 41 17.20 16.17 -3.99
C THR A 41 16.03 16.43 -3.06
N PHE A 42 15.01 15.59 -3.15
CA PHE A 42 13.90 15.54 -2.22
C PHE A 42 14.04 14.27 -1.38
N LYS A 43 14.41 14.45 -0.12
CA LYS A 43 14.65 13.35 0.81
C LYS A 43 13.40 13.07 1.62
N SER A 44 12.87 11.87 1.46
CA SER A 44 11.90 11.32 2.38
C SER A 44 12.63 10.56 3.47
N SER A 45 12.75 11.14 4.65
CA SER A 45 13.36 10.49 5.80
C SER A 45 12.28 9.78 6.63
N GLY A 46 12.55 8.55 7.08
CA GLY A 46 11.64 7.73 7.87
C GLY A 46 11.42 8.21 9.31
N GLY A 47 11.36 9.52 9.51
CA GLY A 47 10.84 10.10 10.75
C GLY A 47 9.38 9.71 10.97
N ALA A 48 8.91 9.90 12.19
CA ALA A 48 7.61 9.48 12.67
C ALA A 48 6.37 9.88 11.83
N LEU A 49 6.57 10.75 10.85
CA LEU A 49 5.48 11.36 10.09
C LEU A 49 5.54 11.13 8.57
N THR A 50 6.55 10.41 8.06
CA THR A 50 6.84 10.42 6.64
C THR A 50 7.16 9.05 6.12
N ARG A 51 6.17 8.33 5.66
CA ARG A 51 6.41 7.07 4.96
C ARG A 51 5.41 6.95 3.84
N ALA A 52 5.89 6.69 2.64
CA ALA A 52 5.05 6.34 1.53
C ALA A 52 5.35 4.90 1.12
N HIS A 53 4.38 4.18 0.84
CA HIS A 53 4.02 3.32 -0.21
C HIS A 53 3.91 1.82 0.04
N TYR A 54 4.79 1.09 0.67
CA TYR A 54 4.60 -0.34 0.91
C TYR A 54 4.25 -0.58 2.37
N MET A 55 2.99 -0.95 2.63
CA MET A 55 2.55 -1.29 3.97
C MET A 55 3.12 -2.65 4.36
N LEU A 56 4.19 -2.63 5.13
CA LEU A 56 4.73 -3.81 5.76
C LEU A 56 4.17 -3.92 7.19
N ASN A 57 3.77 -5.13 7.56
CA ASN A 57 3.53 -5.49 8.97
C ASN A 57 2.43 -4.69 9.68
N HIS A 58 1.26 -4.55 9.06
CA HIS A 58 0.09 -4.14 9.83
C HIS A 58 -0.29 -5.27 10.81
N THR A 59 -0.52 -4.92 12.06
CA THR A 59 -1.09 -5.79 13.08
C THR A 59 -2.34 -5.13 13.65
N LYS A 60 -3.40 -5.90 13.84
CA LYS A 60 -4.66 -5.39 14.40
C LYS A 60 -4.41 -4.54 15.64
N GLY A 61 -4.99 -3.33 15.66
CA GLY A 61 -4.89 -2.37 16.76
C GLY A 61 -3.56 -1.61 16.83
N THR A 62 -2.64 -1.90 15.91
CA THR A 62 -1.44 -1.09 15.69
C THR A 62 -1.55 -0.43 14.32
N GLY A 63 -0.58 0.23 13.87
CA GLY A 63 -0.63 0.67 12.51
C GLY A 63 0.20 -0.18 11.57
N ALA A 64 0.48 0.39 10.42
CA ALA A 64 1.35 -0.23 9.46
C ALA A 64 2.64 0.57 9.31
N THR A 65 3.74 -0.11 9.07
CA THR A 65 4.97 0.53 8.62
C THR A 65 4.94 0.64 7.10
N VAL A 66 5.47 1.71 6.58
CA VAL A 66 5.48 1.99 5.14
C VAL A 66 6.93 2.13 4.67
N SER A 67 7.22 1.64 3.48
CA SER A 67 8.54 1.70 2.87
C SER A 67 8.44 2.09 1.40
N TRP A 68 9.49 2.69 0.87
CA TRP A 68 9.66 3.00 -0.54
C TRP A 68 10.12 1.78 -1.33
N GLN A 69 9.76 1.73 -2.62
CA GLN A 69 10.18 0.72 -3.58
C GLN A 69 10.94 1.36 -4.76
N PRO A 70 11.75 0.58 -5.49
CA PRO A 70 12.58 1.11 -6.59
C PRO A 70 11.81 1.83 -7.70
N ASP A 71 10.56 1.44 -7.93
CA ASP A 71 9.69 1.99 -8.98
C ASP A 71 8.73 3.08 -8.48
N ASP A 72 8.90 3.54 -7.25
CA ASP A 72 8.16 4.68 -6.72
C ASP A 72 8.67 5.99 -7.31
N HIS A 73 7.74 6.92 -7.53
CA HIS A 73 8.01 8.22 -8.10
C HIS A 73 7.27 9.33 -7.36
N LEU A 74 7.89 10.51 -7.34
CA LEU A 74 7.28 11.72 -6.82
C LEU A 74 6.90 12.69 -7.94
N TRP A 75 5.85 13.44 -7.67
CA TRP A 75 5.39 14.52 -8.52
C TRP A 75 5.48 15.84 -7.78
N LEU A 76 6.28 16.76 -8.33
CA LEU A 76 6.43 18.12 -7.82
C LEU A 76 5.31 18.98 -8.37
N TYR A 77 4.51 19.58 -7.49
CA TYR A 77 3.48 20.54 -7.85
C TYR A 77 4.08 21.92 -8.05
N LEU A 78 4.06 22.42 -9.26
CA LEU A 78 4.55 23.76 -9.59
C LEU A 78 3.40 24.74 -9.81
N SER A 79 2.30 24.30 -10.42
CA SER A 79 1.03 25.02 -10.60
C SER A 79 -0.10 24.04 -10.92
N GLU A 80 -1.33 24.51 -11.06
CA GLU A 80 -2.47 23.66 -11.48
C GLU A 80 -2.21 22.97 -12.82
N ASP A 81 -1.49 23.62 -13.72
CA ASP A 81 -1.22 23.10 -15.07
C ASP A 81 0.14 22.41 -15.18
N LEU A 82 0.99 22.49 -14.18
CA LEU A 82 2.35 21.99 -14.28
C LEU A 82 2.72 21.10 -13.09
N ARG A 83 2.91 19.83 -13.41
CA ARG A 83 3.50 18.81 -12.53
C ARG A 83 4.81 18.32 -13.11
N LEU A 84 5.77 18.06 -12.29
CA LEU A 84 7.03 17.48 -12.74
C LEU A 84 7.28 16.17 -12.01
N LYS A 85 7.47 15.10 -12.77
CA LYS A 85 7.91 13.82 -12.24
C LYS A 85 9.40 13.88 -11.91
N ASP A 86 9.81 13.20 -10.83
CA ASP A 86 11.24 12.99 -10.58
C ASP A 86 11.92 12.31 -11.77
N ILE A 87 13.22 12.47 -11.88
CA ILE A 87 14.05 11.85 -12.91
C ILE A 87 14.68 10.53 -12.44
N GLY A 88 14.41 10.12 -11.20
CA GLY A 88 14.85 8.88 -10.59
C GLY A 88 14.98 8.98 -9.07
N ASN A 89 15.34 7.88 -8.46
CA ASN A 89 15.57 7.74 -7.03
C ASN A 89 16.77 6.84 -6.74
N ASP A 90 17.17 6.71 -5.48
CA ASP A 90 18.27 5.84 -5.02
C ASP A 90 17.80 4.50 -4.43
N ILE A 91 16.55 4.16 -4.60
CA ILE A 91 15.94 2.99 -3.99
C ILE A 91 16.36 1.73 -4.75
N THR A 92 17.06 0.83 -4.10
CA THR A 92 17.44 -0.48 -4.66
C THR A 92 16.67 -1.65 -4.07
N THR A 93 16.16 -1.46 -2.85
CA THR A 93 15.34 -2.44 -2.12
C THR A 93 14.31 -1.68 -1.28
N LEU A 94 13.38 -2.37 -0.64
CA LEU A 94 12.45 -1.77 0.30
C LEU A 94 13.19 -0.98 1.39
N THR A 95 12.87 0.30 1.52
CA THR A 95 13.54 1.19 2.48
C THR A 95 12.58 2.22 3.07
N PRO A 96 12.71 2.56 4.37
CA PRO A 96 11.95 3.65 4.95
C PRO A 96 12.42 5.06 4.51
N ASN A 97 13.62 5.16 3.95
CA ASN A 97 14.23 6.42 3.52
C ASN A 97 14.55 6.36 2.04
N ALA A 98 14.31 7.45 1.33
CA ALA A 98 14.60 7.54 -0.10
C ALA A 98 14.98 8.96 -0.50
N ASN A 99 15.84 9.07 -1.50
CA ASN A 99 16.13 10.31 -2.19
C ASN A 99 15.55 10.26 -3.59
N PHE A 100 14.77 11.29 -3.93
CA PHE A 100 14.20 11.47 -5.26
C PHE A 100 14.89 12.67 -5.91
N TYR A 101 15.24 12.54 -7.18
CA TYR A 101 16.02 13.51 -7.90
C TYR A 101 15.17 14.26 -8.90
N PHE A 102 15.30 15.59 -8.88
CA PHE A 102 14.68 16.48 -9.85
C PHE A 102 15.77 17.32 -10.54
N PRO A 103 15.52 17.89 -11.72
CA PRO A 103 16.45 18.84 -12.33
C PRO A 103 16.83 19.95 -11.35
N SER A 104 18.00 20.55 -11.48
CA SER A 104 18.40 21.69 -10.66
C SER A 104 17.58 22.96 -10.95
N GLY A 105 17.61 23.95 -10.05
CA GLY A 105 17.00 25.26 -10.26
C GLY A 105 15.74 25.53 -9.45
N TYR A 106 15.48 24.74 -8.42
CA TYR A 106 14.38 25.00 -7.48
C TYR A 106 14.87 25.81 -6.31
N GLU A 107 14.30 27.03 -6.10
CA GLU A 107 14.79 28.00 -5.13
C GLU A 107 13.78 28.34 -4.02
N ARG A 108 12.51 27.93 -4.16
CA ARG A 108 11.49 28.21 -3.13
C ARG A 108 11.84 27.53 -1.82
N ASN A 109 11.41 28.10 -0.70
CA ASN A 109 11.59 27.51 0.62
C ASN A 109 10.79 26.22 0.82
N SER A 110 9.70 26.05 0.06
CA SER A 110 8.89 24.83 0.11
C SER A 110 8.19 24.55 -1.20
N TYR A 111 7.87 23.27 -1.41
CA TYR A 111 7.10 22.77 -2.53
C TYR A 111 6.08 21.73 -2.05
N LYS A 112 4.92 21.68 -2.67
CA LYS A 112 4.02 20.54 -2.55
C LYS A 112 4.56 19.40 -3.41
N VAL A 113 4.57 18.20 -2.85
CA VAL A 113 5.00 16.97 -3.50
C VAL A 113 3.94 15.91 -3.32
N ASP A 114 3.61 15.21 -4.39
CA ASP A 114 2.61 14.15 -4.39
C ASP A 114 3.27 12.81 -4.75
N PHE A 115 2.91 11.77 -4.01
CA PHE A 115 3.08 10.39 -4.37
C PHE A 115 1.73 9.86 -4.84
N LEU A 116 1.61 9.40 -6.07
CA LEU A 116 0.35 9.03 -6.68
C LEU A 116 0.21 7.52 -6.94
N GLY A 117 1.00 6.72 -6.23
CA GLY A 117 1.04 5.27 -6.43
C GLY A 117 1.34 4.90 -7.87
N HIS A 118 0.88 3.73 -8.27
CA HIS A 118 1.04 3.21 -9.64
C HIS A 118 -0.22 3.37 -10.49
N THR A 119 -1.21 4.13 -10.02
CA THR A 119 -2.46 4.42 -10.75
C THR A 119 -2.48 5.80 -11.38
N ALA A 120 -1.41 6.57 -11.20
CA ALA A 120 -1.28 7.90 -11.78
C ALA A 120 -1.16 7.83 -13.30
N ASN A 121 -1.75 8.80 -13.96
CA ASN A 121 -1.51 9.01 -15.37
C ASN A 121 -0.14 9.66 -15.62
N THR A 122 0.19 9.88 -16.88
CA THR A 122 1.49 10.41 -17.31
C THR A 122 1.72 11.89 -16.95
N ASP A 123 0.70 12.62 -16.55
CA ASP A 123 0.77 14.04 -16.17
C ASP A 123 0.75 14.27 -14.64
N GLY A 124 0.60 13.20 -13.85
CA GLY A 124 0.65 13.27 -12.39
C GLY A 124 -0.51 14.02 -11.75
N ARG A 125 -1.69 14.09 -12.39
CA ARG A 125 -2.79 14.93 -11.94
C ARG A 125 -3.88 14.19 -11.18
N TYR A 126 -4.01 12.88 -11.38
CA TYR A 126 -5.11 12.12 -10.78
C TYR A 126 -4.70 10.75 -10.29
N ILE A 127 -5.53 10.21 -9.44
CA ILE A 127 -5.50 8.81 -9.03
C ILE A 127 -6.81 8.11 -9.39
N ASN A 128 -6.76 6.77 -9.46
CA ASN A 128 -7.95 5.93 -9.56
C ASN A 128 -7.99 5.00 -8.34
N ILE A 129 -9.05 5.12 -7.56
CA ILE A 129 -9.42 4.05 -6.63
C ILE A 129 -10.24 3.06 -7.44
N ASN A 130 -9.67 1.87 -7.69
CA ASN A 130 -10.21 0.92 -8.64
C ASN A 130 -11.43 0.17 -8.11
N ALA A 131 -12.26 -0.31 -9.04
CA ALA A 131 -13.43 -1.15 -8.71
C ALA A 131 -13.02 -2.53 -8.19
N GLN A 132 -11.90 -3.05 -8.69
CA GLN A 132 -11.47 -4.40 -8.43
C GLN A 132 -10.01 -4.39 -8.00
N HIS A 133 -9.75 -4.94 -6.81
CA HIS A 133 -8.43 -5.13 -6.25
C HIS A 133 -8.07 -6.62 -6.34
N TYR A 134 -6.80 -6.94 -6.56
CA TYR A 134 -6.32 -8.32 -6.64
C TYR A 134 -5.29 -8.57 -5.54
N GLN A 135 -5.71 -9.19 -4.45
CA GLN A 135 -4.82 -9.57 -3.35
C GLN A 135 -4.41 -11.03 -3.48
N ASN A 136 -3.15 -11.31 -3.80
CA ASN A 136 -2.66 -12.66 -4.06
C ASN A 136 -2.18 -13.40 -2.81
N VAL A 137 -1.79 -12.68 -1.77
CA VAL A 137 -1.25 -13.24 -0.53
C VAL A 137 -2.05 -12.73 0.66
N PRO A 138 -2.48 -13.61 1.58
CA PRO A 138 -3.13 -13.18 2.82
C PRO A 138 -2.25 -12.21 3.61
N ASN A 139 -2.88 -11.28 4.29
CA ASN A 139 -2.19 -10.29 5.13
C ASN A 139 -1.06 -9.53 4.42
N ASN A 140 -1.24 -9.25 3.12
CA ASN A 140 -0.29 -8.54 2.28
C ASN A 140 -0.95 -7.35 1.59
N THR A 141 -0.29 -6.21 1.58
CA THR A 141 -0.82 -4.93 1.11
C THR A 141 -0.29 -4.49 -0.25
N ASP A 142 0.52 -5.30 -0.92
CA ASP A 142 1.18 -4.97 -2.20
C ASP A 142 0.24 -4.43 -3.27
N HIS A 143 -0.97 -5.00 -3.35
CA HIS A 143 -1.94 -4.62 -4.35
C HIS A 143 -2.47 -3.19 -4.19
N MET A 144 -2.37 -2.60 -2.99
CA MET A 144 -2.96 -1.28 -2.69
C MET A 144 -2.31 -0.18 -3.54
N ARG A 145 -1.02 -0.29 -3.82
CA ARG A 145 -0.27 0.65 -4.67
C ARG A 145 -0.81 0.78 -6.10
N TYR A 146 -1.50 -0.24 -6.58
CA TYR A 146 -2.14 -0.24 -7.90
C TYR A 146 -3.62 0.16 -7.83
N ASN A 147 -4.15 0.40 -6.64
CA ASN A 147 -5.57 0.58 -6.39
C ASN A 147 -5.93 1.92 -5.74
N GLY A 148 -5.08 2.94 -5.91
CA GLY A 148 -5.39 4.30 -5.49
C GLY A 148 -4.68 4.73 -4.20
N ASP A 149 -3.74 3.95 -3.69
CA ASP A 149 -2.87 4.43 -2.62
C ASP A 149 -2.07 5.65 -3.11
N CYS A 150 -2.13 6.73 -2.35
CA CYS A 150 -1.47 7.98 -2.67
C CYS A 150 -1.22 8.81 -1.41
N ALA A 151 -0.28 9.75 -1.50
CA ALA A 151 0.07 10.62 -0.39
C ALA A 151 0.50 11.99 -0.90
N GLU A 152 0.33 13.00 -0.07
CA GLU A 152 0.86 14.34 -0.30
C GLU A 152 1.84 14.75 0.77
N GLY A 153 2.75 15.65 0.44
CA GLY A 153 3.69 16.20 1.40
C GLY A 153 4.13 17.62 1.05
N THR A 154 4.70 18.27 2.03
CA THR A 154 5.38 19.56 1.84
C THR A 154 6.88 19.31 2.00
N ALA A 155 7.60 19.48 0.91
CA ALA A 155 9.06 19.47 0.91
C ALA A 155 9.57 20.83 1.36
N THR A 156 10.40 20.86 2.39
CA THR A 156 10.98 22.09 2.96
C THR A 156 12.49 22.11 2.72
N LYS A 157 13.00 23.25 2.26
CA LYS A 157 14.42 23.43 2.00
C LYS A 157 15.25 23.30 3.28
N VAL A 158 16.29 22.49 3.23
CA VAL A 158 17.20 22.29 4.35
C VAL A 158 18.11 23.53 4.50
N ALA A 159 18.15 24.09 5.70
CA ALA A 159 18.96 25.29 5.95
C ALA A 159 20.44 25.05 5.62
N GLY A 160 21.02 25.97 4.86
CA GLY A 160 22.43 25.89 4.43
C GLY A 160 22.73 24.90 3.32
N GLN A 161 21.69 24.28 2.71
CA GLN A 161 21.85 23.37 1.58
C GLN A 161 20.96 23.81 0.41
N ASP A 162 21.57 24.22 -0.69
CA ASP A 162 20.83 24.84 -1.79
C ASP A 162 19.97 23.86 -2.59
N ASN A 163 20.34 22.60 -2.65
CA ASN A 163 19.69 21.60 -3.50
C ASN A 163 19.11 20.42 -2.70
N LEU A 164 18.81 20.62 -1.40
CA LEU A 164 18.23 19.58 -0.57
C LEU A 164 16.93 20.04 0.09
N TYR A 165 15.90 19.21 -0.06
CA TYR A 165 14.60 19.35 0.58
C TYR A 165 14.29 18.10 1.39
N GLU A 166 13.66 18.27 2.54
CA GLU A 166 13.09 17.19 3.31
C GLU A 166 11.57 17.21 3.16
N VAL A 167 10.96 16.03 3.00
CA VAL A 167 9.54 15.88 2.78
C VAL A 167 8.92 14.87 3.74
N ALA A 168 7.79 15.28 4.30
CA ALA A 168 6.90 14.46 5.12
C ALA A 168 5.61 14.22 4.36
N PHE A 169 5.15 12.94 4.29
CA PHE A 169 3.95 12.56 3.56
C PHE A 169 2.79 12.20 4.49
N THR A 170 1.58 12.48 4.01
CA THR A 170 0.32 12.06 4.61
C THR A 170 -0.50 11.35 3.56
N HIS A 171 -0.95 10.13 3.82
CA HIS A 171 -1.80 9.40 2.90
C HIS A 171 -3.17 10.06 2.77
N LEU A 172 -3.71 10.06 1.56
CA LEU A 172 -5.00 10.68 1.24
C LEU A 172 -6.19 9.73 1.34
N PRO A 173 -6.06 8.43 1.00
CA PRO A 173 -7.16 7.46 1.17
C PRO A 173 -7.39 7.05 2.62
N ALA A 174 -8.53 6.39 2.84
CA ALA A 174 -8.81 5.53 3.98
C ALA A 174 -8.54 4.07 3.61
N TYR A 175 -8.25 3.25 4.62
CA TYR A 175 -7.90 1.85 4.42
C TYR A 175 -8.71 0.95 5.35
N LEU A 176 -9.02 -0.26 4.88
CA LEU A 176 -9.64 -1.29 5.70
C LEU A 176 -8.70 -2.50 5.80
N CYS A 177 -8.62 -3.09 6.98
CA CYS A 177 -8.08 -4.43 7.21
C CYS A 177 -9.23 -5.31 7.67
N ILE A 178 -9.71 -6.18 6.79
CA ILE A 178 -10.86 -7.05 7.03
C ILE A 178 -10.35 -8.43 7.39
N MET A 179 -10.68 -8.91 8.58
CA MET A 179 -10.21 -10.19 9.15
C MET A 179 -11.40 -11.12 9.37
N PRO A 180 -11.80 -11.89 8.34
CA PRO A 180 -12.90 -12.82 8.46
C PRO A 180 -12.51 -14.08 9.25
N TYR A 181 -13.49 -14.66 9.93
CA TYR A 181 -13.43 -15.99 10.49
C TYR A 181 -14.82 -16.64 10.45
N ASN A 182 -14.90 -17.95 10.64
CA ASN A 182 -16.17 -18.65 10.61
C ASN A 182 -16.29 -19.54 11.85
N SER A 183 -17.21 -19.18 12.76
CA SER A 183 -17.47 -19.95 13.98
C SER A 183 -18.31 -21.21 13.75
N ASP A 184 -18.88 -21.40 12.54
CA ASP A 184 -19.65 -22.60 12.18
C ASP A 184 -18.70 -23.72 11.71
N ASP A 185 -18.47 -24.71 12.58
CA ASP A 185 -17.58 -25.86 12.31
C ASP A 185 -18.00 -26.67 11.10
N PHE A 186 -19.30 -26.76 10.83
CA PHE A 186 -19.80 -27.55 9.72
C PHE A 186 -19.40 -26.98 8.37
N VAL A 187 -19.52 -25.66 8.19
CA VAL A 187 -19.18 -24.99 6.92
C VAL A 187 -17.70 -24.70 6.82
N ARG A 188 -17.05 -24.40 7.95
CA ARG A 188 -15.66 -23.96 8.02
C ARG A 188 -14.66 -24.96 7.47
N THR A 189 -14.85 -26.26 7.72
CA THR A 189 -13.89 -27.30 7.36
C THR A 189 -13.62 -27.30 5.85
N GLY A 190 -12.41 -26.92 5.44
CA GLY A 190 -11.98 -26.83 4.04
C GLY A 190 -12.61 -25.67 3.26
N ALA A 191 -13.23 -24.70 3.95
CA ALA A 191 -13.78 -23.52 3.31
C ALA A 191 -12.68 -22.59 2.79
N VAL A 192 -12.97 -21.90 1.69
CA VAL A 192 -12.07 -20.98 1.01
C VAL A 192 -12.82 -19.71 0.64
N ILE A 193 -12.35 -18.56 1.09
CA ILE A 193 -12.89 -17.27 0.69
C ILE A 193 -12.29 -16.85 -0.65
N LYS A 194 -13.13 -16.45 -1.59
CA LYS A 194 -12.76 -16.11 -2.97
C LYS A 194 -12.71 -14.60 -3.20
N ASN A 195 -13.74 -13.92 -2.73
CA ASN A 195 -13.89 -12.48 -2.93
C ASN A 195 -14.46 -11.84 -1.66
N VAL A 196 -14.07 -10.60 -1.44
CA VAL A 196 -14.69 -9.71 -0.46
C VAL A 196 -15.20 -8.49 -1.20
N LYS A 197 -16.47 -8.15 -1.04
CA LYS A 197 -17.06 -6.96 -1.63
C LYS A 197 -17.47 -5.96 -0.54
N VAL A 198 -16.98 -4.74 -0.65
CA VAL A 198 -17.36 -3.63 0.22
C VAL A 198 -18.38 -2.78 -0.51
N LEU A 199 -19.54 -2.57 0.12
CA LEU A 199 -20.63 -1.75 -0.36
C LEU A 199 -20.80 -0.55 0.56
N SER A 200 -21.18 0.60 0.03
CA SER A 200 -21.39 1.84 0.78
C SER A 200 -22.65 2.56 0.31
N ASN A 201 -23.22 3.37 1.17
CA ASN A 201 -24.27 4.32 0.81
C ASN A 201 -23.76 5.52 -0.02
N ASN A 202 -22.48 5.85 0.13
CA ASN A 202 -21.79 6.94 -0.56
C ASN A 202 -20.66 6.39 -1.46
N PRO A 203 -20.21 7.14 -2.47
CA PRO A 203 -19.07 6.71 -3.29
C PRO A 203 -17.82 6.42 -2.46
N ILE A 204 -17.22 5.26 -2.71
CA ILE A 204 -15.97 4.82 -2.08
C ILE A 204 -14.82 4.65 -3.06
N ARG A 205 -15.09 4.78 -4.36
CA ARG A 205 -14.11 4.70 -5.45
C ARG A 205 -14.45 5.63 -6.59
N GLY A 206 -13.48 5.84 -7.44
CA GLY A 206 -13.58 6.68 -8.64
C GLY A 206 -12.22 7.20 -9.07
N ARG A 207 -12.24 8.16 -9.98
CA ARG A 207 -11.09 8.94 -10.38
C ARG A 207 -11.17 10.32 -9.74
N PHE A 208 -10.08 10.74 -9.11
CA PHE A 208 -9.99 12.00 -8.37
C PHE A 208 -8.74 12.76 -8.82
N ASP A 209 -8.91 14.04 -9.12
CA ASP A 209 -7.76 14.91 -9.35
C ASP A 209 -7.07 15.22 -8.01
N VAL A 210 -5.74 15.31 -8.05
CA VAL A 210 -4.90 15.70 -6.92
C VAL A 210 -4.45 17.13 -7.14
N GLY A 211 -5.12 18.06 -6.49
CA GLY A 211 -4.87 19.50 -6.59
C GLY A 211 -3.96 20.02 -5.49
N GLN A 212 -3.88 21.34 -5.36
CA GLN A 212 -3.09 22.01 -4.30
C GLN A 212 -3.51 21.57 -2.89
N TYR A 213 -4.74 21.13 -2.70
CA TYR A 213 -5.33 20.80 -1.39
C TYR A 213 -5.66 19.30 -1.23
N GLY A 214 -4.96 18.42 -1.94
CA GLY A 214 -5.18 16.98 -1.90
C GLY A 214 -6.19 16.49 -2.92
N LEU A 215 -6.93 15.42 -2.58
CA LEU A 215 -7.94 14.82 -3.46
C LEU A 215 -9.14 15.74 -3.62
N ASP A 216 -9.49 16.03 -4.87
CA ASP A 216 -10.75 16.73 -5.18
C ASP A 216 -11.92 15.74 -5.19
N VAL A 217 -12.46 15.50 -4.01
CA VAL A 217 -13.57 14.56 -3.80
C VAL A 217 -14.89 15.07 -4.38
N ASN A 218 -15.02 16.39 -4.58
CA ASN A 218 -16.26 17.00 -5.06
C ASN A 218 -16.42 16.91 -6.58
N HIS A 219 -15.30 16.80 -7.30
CA HIS A 219 -15.29 16.72 -8.76
C HIS A 219 -14.79 15.37 -9.28
N GLY A 220 -14.84 14.33 -8.42
CA GLY A 220 -14.50 12.97 -8.83
C GLY A 220 -15.38 12.47 -9.97
N THR A 221 -14.81 11.63 -10.83
CA THR A 221 -15.51 10.99 -11.95
C THR A 221 -15.51 9.47 -11.80
N ASN A 222 -16.41 8.79 -12.51
CA ASN A 222 -16.58 7.34 -12.42
C ASN A 222 -16.83 6.86 -10.98
N LEU A 223 -17.57 7.67 -10.21
CA LEU A 223 -17.86 7.39 -8.81
C LEU A 223 -18.75 6.17 -8.70
N ALA A 224 -18.45 5.31 -7.71
CA ALA A 224 -19.32 4.20 -7.36
C ALA A 224 -19.14 3.79 -5.89
N ASN A 225 -20.11 3.02 -5.44
CA ASN A 225 -20.35 2.70 -4.04
C ASN A 225 -19.91 1.28 -3.67
N ASP A 226 -19.10 0.65 -4.51
CA ASP A 226 -18.64 -0.71 -4.30
C ASP A 226 -17.17 -0.88 -4.67
N ILE A 227 -16.47 -1.76 -3.94
CA ILE A 227 -15.13 -2.25 -4.25
C ILE A 227 -15.13 -3.75 -4.04
N GLU A 228 -14.57 -4.51 -4.97
CA GLU A 228 -14.37 -5.94 -4.87
C GLU A 228 -12.89 -6.26 -4.72
N VAL A 229 -12.55 -7.11 -3.74
CA VAL A 229 -11.21 -7.68 -3.62
C VAL A 229 -11.26 -9.15 -4.03
N VAL A 230 -10.57 -9.48 -5.11
CA VAL A 230 -10.40 -10.85 -5.61
C VAL A 230 -9.18 -11.46 -4.95
N LEU A 231 -9.35 -12.62 -4.31
CA LEU A 231 -8.34 -13.24 -3.45
C LEU A 231 -7.67 -14.41 -4.16
N ASN A 232 -6.35 -14.33 -4.38
CA ASN A 232 -5.51 -15.40 -4.94
C ASN A 232 -6.24 -16.25 -6.01
N ASN A 233 -6.74 -15.60 -7.04
CA ASN A 233 -7.57 -16.23 -8.07
C ASN A 233 -6.76 -17.28 -8.88
N PRO A 234 -7.27 -18.54 -9.05
CA PRO A 234 -8.60 -19.02 -8.65
C PRO A 234 -8.67 -19.63 -7.24
N ASN A 235 -7.57 -19.70 -6.48
CA ASN A 235 -7.47 -20.52 -5.27
C ASN A 235 -8.21 -19.93 -4.07
N GLY A 236 -8.20 -18.58 -3.90
CA GLY A 236 -8.73 -17.91 -2.72
C GLY A 236 -7.83 -18.02 -1.49
N PHE A 237 -8.33 -17.56 -0.33
CA PHE A 237 -7.64 -17.70 0.95
C PHE A 237 -8.31 -18.74 1.82
N PRO A 238 -7.56 -19.48 2.67
CA PRO A 238 -8.15 -20.41 3.63
C PRO A 238 -9.16 -19.71 4.55
N MET A 239 -10.27 -20.36 4.83
CA MET A 239 -11.34 -19.86 5.69
C MET A 239 -11.72 -20.87 6.77
N ASP A 240 -10.74 -21.63 7.25
CA ASP A 240 -10.90 -22.72 8.20
C ASP A 240 -10.52 -22.32 9.65
N ASN A 241 -10.50 -21.00 9.95
CA ASN A 241 -10.26 -20.45 11.27
C ASN A 241 -11.58 -20.18 12.02
N ALA A 242 -11.67 -20.71 13.24
CA ALA A 242 -12.82 -20.53 14.14
C ALA A 242 -12.85 -19.17 14.85
N THR A 243 -11.71 -18.51 14.89
CA THR A 243 -11.49 -17.19 15.50
C THR A 243 -10.62 -16.37 14.55
N MET A 244 -10.55 -15.08 14.78
CA MET A 244 -9.74 -14.17 13.97
C MET A 244 -8.29 -14.66 13.90
N ASP A 245 -7.76 -14.74 12.66
CA ASP A 245 -6.37 -15.03 12.35
C ASP A 245 -5.94 -14.12 11.18
N GLN A 246 -5.31 -12.99 11.52
CA GLN A 246 -4.92 -11.97 10.55
C GLN A 246 -3.96 -12.52 9.49
N ALA A 247 -2.98 -13.33 9.91
CA ALA A 247 -1.97 -13.87 9.01
C ALA A 247 -2.55 -14.82 7.94
N LYS A 248 -3.67 -15.45 8.27
CA LYS A 248 -4.28 -16.49 7.45
C LYS A 248 -5.12 -15.95 6.30
N ASN A 249 -5.86 -14.85 6.53
CA ASN A 249 -6.84 -14.40 5.54
C ASN A 249 -7.21 -12.91 5.62
N ALA A 250 -6.39 -12.07 6.24
CA ALA A 250 -6.67 -10.63 6.23
C ALA A 250 -6.69 -10.07 4.81
N VAL A 251 -7.71 -9.25 4.54
CA VAL A 251 -7.99 -8.59 3.27
C VAL A 251 -7.88 -7.09 3.43
N TYR A 252 -7.17 -6.42 2.52
CA TYR A 252 -6.97 -4.98 2.58
C TYR A 252 -7.70 -4.26 1.45
N VAL A 253 -8.24 -3.08 1.77
CA VAL A 253 -8.99 -2.24 0.82
C VAL A 253 -8.51 -0.80 0.92
N VAL A 254 -8.30 -0.16 -0.23
CA VAL A 254 -8.14 1.30 -0.35
C VAL A 254 -9.49 1.88 -0.73
N MET A 255 -9.93 2.92 -0.06
CA MET A 255 -11.21 3.57 -0.35
C MET A 255 -11.16 5.08 -0.13
N LEU A 256 -12.13 5.79 -0.69
CA LEU A 256 -12.31 7.21 -0.43
C LEU A 256 -12.63 7.44 1.05
N PRO A 257 -11.95 8.38 1.72
CA PRO A 257 -12.29 8.74 3.09
C PRO A 257 -13.65 9.46 3.18
N GLY A 258 -14.24 9.43 4.35
CA GLY A 258 -15.50 10.12 4.63
C GLY A 258 -16.47 9.32 5.50
N TRP A 259 -17.71 9.79 5.56
CA TRP A 259 -18.81 9.10 6.24
C TRP A 259 -19.42 8.05 5.32
N HIS A 260 -19.38 6.79 5.74
CA HIS A 260 -19.90 5.67 4.97
C HIS A 260 -20.66 4.70 5.87
N ASP A 261 -21.81 4.24 5.39
CA ASP A 261 -22.54 3.10 5.94
C ASP A 261 -22.11 1.87 5.14
N LEU A 262 -21.16 1.09 5.70
CA LEU A 262 -20.57 -0.02 5.00
C LEU A 262 -21.31 -1.32 5.25
N THR A 263 -21.46 -2.09 4.19
CA THR A 263 -21.81 -3.51 4.21
C THR A 263 -20.70 -4.30 3.52
N ILE A 264 -20.29 -5.41 4.13
CA ILE A 264 -19.27 -6.30 3.57
C ILE A 264 -19.90 -7.64 3.21
N GLU A 265 -19.67 -8.08 1.99
CA GLU A 265 -20.06 -9.40 1.48
C GLU A 265 -18.82 -10.28 1.33
N PHE A 266 -18.91 -11.49 1.87
CA PHE A 266 -17.86 -12.49 1.83
C PHE A 266 -18.32 -13.66 0.95
N TYR A 267 -17.67 -13.84 -0.19
CA TYR A 267 -17.99 -14.92 -1.14
C TYR A 267 -16.99 -16.07 -0.94
N TYR A 268 -17.50 -17.25 -0.58
CA TYR A 268 -16.67 -18.39 -0.21
C TYR A 268 -17.25 -19.70 -0.71
N THR A 269 -16.42 -20.73 -0.77
CA THR A 269 -16.80 -22.09 -1.08
C THR A 269 -16.55 -23.00 0.12
N SER A 270 -17.32 -24.06 0.25
CA SER A 270 -17.11 -25.10 1.26
C SER A 270 -17.30 -26.49 0.63
N PRO A 271 -16.49 -27.48 1.00
CA PRO A 271 -16.71 -28.87 0.55
C PRO A 271 -18.06 -29.45 0.94
N LYS A 272 -18.73 -28.84 1.91
CA LYS A 272 -20.09 -29.22 2.32
C LYS A 272 -21.15 -28.86 1.29
N PHE A 273 -20.84 -27.92 0.40
CA PHE A 273 -21.72 -27.42 -0.67
C PHE A 273 -20.97 -27.42 -2.00
N PRO A 274 -20.67 -28.60 -2.56
CA PRO A 274 -19.86 -28.70 -3.75
C PRO A 274 -20.52 -28.00 -4.95
N GLY A 275 -19.71 -27.18 -5.64
CA GLY A 275 -20.17 -26.42 -6.81
C GLY A 275 -20.96 -25.16 -6.49
N GLN A 276 -21.18 -24.85 -5.22
CA GLN A 276 -21.89 -23.63 -4.80
C GLN A 276 -20.92 -22.57 -4.29
N THR A 277 -21.23 -21.31 -4.58
CA THR A 277 -20.61 -20.14 -3.92
C THR A 277 -21.56 -19.62 -2.86
N LEU A 278 -21.10 -19.60 -1.62
CA LEU A 278 -21.85 -19.09 -0.48
C LEU A 278 -21.54 -17.60 -0.29
N CYS A 279 -22.47 -16.86 0.25
CA CYS A 279 -22.31 -15.45 0.59
C CYS A 279 -22.70 -15.20 2.03
N ALA A 280 -21.79 -14.55 2.79
CA ALA A 280 -22.13 -13.98 4.08
C ALA A 280 -22.10 -12.45 4.00
N ARG A 281 -23.12 -11.79 4.51
CA ARG A 281 -23.23 -10.32 4.51
C ARG A 281 -23.15 -9.80 5.94
N ARG A 282 -22.35 -8.76 6.16
CA ARG A 282 -22.20 -8.08 7.46
C ARG A 282 -22.37 -6.59 7.30
N ASN A 283 -23.31 -6.02 8.03
CA ASN A 283 -23.49 -4.56 8.11
C ASN A 283 -22.54 -4.03 9.19
N ILE A 284 -21.67 -3.09 8.79
CA ILE A 284 -20.71 -2.43 9.68
C ILE A 284 -21.33 -1.20 10.34
N GLY A 285 -22.32 -0.59 9.67
CA GLY A 285 -22.96 0.64 10.08
C GLY A 285 -22.24 1.91 9.61
N ASN A 286 -22.88 3.03 9.91
CA ASN A 286 -22.43 4.34 9.47
C ASN A 286 -21.36 4.89 10.43
N ARG A 287 -20.20 5.24 9.88
CA ARG A 287 -19.11 5.88 10.61
C ARG A 287 -18.22 6.69 9.67
N GLU A 288 -17.35 7.53 10.26
CA GLU A 288 -16.29 8.21 9.52
C GLU A 288 -15.09 7.27 9.33
N TYR A 289 -14.64 7.15 8.08
CA TYR A 289 -13.40 6.51 7.71
C TYR A 289 -12.40 7.62 7.33
N LYS A 290 -11.41 7.84 8.18
CA LYS A 290 -10.53 9.00 8.06
C LYS A 290 -9.43 8.75 7.03
N ALA A 291 -9.07 9.81 6.32
CA ALA A 291 -7.83 9.81 5.52
C ALA A 291 -6.63 9.44 6.40
N ASN A 292 -5.64 8.82 5.80
CA ASN A 292 -4.42 8.42 6.51
C ASN A 292 -4.67 7.49 7.70
N SER A 293 -5.70 6.65 7.64
CA SER A 293 -6.00 5.71 8.73
C SER A 293 -6.41 4.33 8.23
N MET A 294 -6.09 3.30 9.02
CA MET A 294 -6.49 1.92 8.82
C MET A 294 -7.60 1.57 9.80
N THR A 295 -8.72 1.07 9.30
CA THR A 295 -9.82 0.55 10.11
C THR A 295 -9.78 -0.97 10.14
N ASP A 296 -9.64 -1.55 11.33
CA ASP A 296 -9.65 -2.99 11.53
C ASP A 296 -11.07 -3.51 11.70
N ILE A 297 -11.46 -4.50 10.90
CA ILE A 297 -12.79 -5.11 10.91
C ILE A 297 -12.62 -6.62 11.11
N VAL A 298 -13.05 -7.11 12.27
CA VAL A 298 -13.11 -8.54 12.57
C VAL A 298 -14.53 -9.04 12.34
N ALA A 299 -14.74 -9.98 11.43
CA ALA A 299 -16.06 -10.43 11.03
C ALA A 299 -16.21 -11.94 11.17
N ASP A 300 -17.13 -12.38 12.03
CA ASP A 300 -17.64 -13.75 12.01
C ASP A 300 -18.59 -13.91 10.83
N ILE A 301 -18.24 -14.73 9.85
CA ILE A 301 -19.07 -14.98 8.67
C ILE A 301 -19.97 -16.20 8.81
N ALA A 302 -20.05 -16.80 9.99
CA ALA A 302 -20.99 -17.87 10.23
C ALA A 302 -22.42 -17.42 9.89
N ASN A 303 -23.07 -18.17 9.02
CA ASN A 303 -24.47 -17.99 8.70
C ASN A 303 -25.28 -18.98 9.55
N TYR A 304 -26.16 -18.43 10.37
CA TYR A 304 -27.13 -19.27 11.06
C TYR A 304 -28.36 -19.44 10.15
N TYR A 305 -28.80 -20.68 10.05
CA TYR A 305 -29.89 -21.07 9.18
C TYR A 305 -31.24 -20.66 9.72
N GLY A 306 -32.19 -20.46 8.82
CA GLY A 306 -33.61 -20.45 9.12
C GLY A 306 -34.08 -21.80 9.65
N ALA A 307 -35.37 -21.92 9.97
CA ALA A 307 -35.95 -23.12 10.53
C ALA A 307 -35.71 -24.42 9.73
N ASN A 308 -35.28 -24.33 8.48
CA ASN A 308 -35.09 -25.44 7.56
C ASN A 308 -33.62 -25.79 7.26
N ASN A 309 -32.63 -25.19 7.96
CA ASN A 309 -31.21 -25.39 7.71
C ASN A 309 -30.78 -25.11 6.24
N GLU A 310 -31.38 -24.15 5.58
CA GLU A 310 -31.05 -23.78 4.21
C GLU A 310 -29.95 -22.73 4.17
N TYR A 311 -28.94 -22.98 3.34
CA TYR A 311 -27.84 -22.05 3.06
C TYR A 311 -28.24 -21.10 1.95
N ILE A 312 -27.82 -19.84 2.09
CA ILE A 312 -28.05 -18.83 1.07
C ILE A 312 -26.93 -18.90 0.06
N THR A 313 -27.27 -19.14 -1.18
CA THR A 313 -26.36 -19.10 -2.31
C THR A 313 -26.38 -17.72 -2.96
N VAL A 314 -25.32 -17.41 -3.72
CA VAL A 314 -25.25 -16.16 -4.50
C VAL A 314 -26.37 -16.13 -5.52
N GLY A 315 -27.19 -15.08 -5.51
CA GLY A 315 -28.31 -14.90 -6.42
C GLY A 315 -29.68 -15.08 -5.79
N ASP A 316 -29.76 -15.60 -4.57
CA ASP A 316 -31.03 -15.70 -3.84
C ASP A 316 -31.22 -14.43 -2.98
N GLU A 317 -32.20 -13.61 -3.33
CA GLU A 317 -32.70 -12.56 -2.43
C GLU A 317 -33.51 -13.16 -1.28
N VAL A 318 -32.85 -13.85 -0.38
CA VAL A 318 -33.52 -14.37 0.79
C VAL A 318 -33.35 -13.43 1.96
N SER A 319 -34.47 -13.05 2.56
CA SER A 319 -34.55 -12.40 3.86
C SER A 319 -33.85 -13.27 4.90
N LEU A 320 -32.66 -12.93 5.21
CA LEU A 320 -31.72 -13.69 5.99
C LEU A 320 -32.17 -14.03 7.37
N ALA A 321 -31.97 -15.26 7.70
CA ALA A 321 -32.16 -15.86 8.99
C ALA A 321 -31.62 -15.04 10.14
N LYS A 322 -32.31 -15.16 11.24
CA LYS A 322 -32.36 -14.36 12.45
C LYS A 322 -31.08 -14.23 13.28
N LYS A 323 -29.93 -14.78 12.85
CA LYS A 323 -28.64 -14.57 13.50
C LYS A 323 -27.57 -14.25 12.48
N GLN A 324 -27.11 -13.03 12.50
CA GLN A 324 -25.89 -12.62 11.80
C GLN A 324 -24.69 -12.86 12.74
N GLY A 325 -23.56 -13.29 12.19
CA GLY A 325 -22.31 -13.35 12.93
C GLY A 325 -21.93 -11.95 13.46
N THR A 326 -21.10 -11.93 14.47
CA THR A 326 -20.68 -10.68 15.09
C THR A 326 -19.69 -9.93 14.21
N VAL A 327 -19.81 -8.61 14.22
CA VAL A 327 -18.82 -7.70 13.64
C VAL A 327 -18.25 -6.85 14.75
N GLN A 328 -16.94 -6.74 14.77
CA GLN A 328 -16.21 -5.84 15.66
C GLN A 328 -15.43 -4.85 14.82
N VAL A 329 -15.68 -3.58 15.05
CA VAL A 329 -14.96 -2.47 14.41
C VAL A 329 -14.10 -1.81 15.47
N TYR A 330 -12.84 -1.71 15.22
CA TYR A 330 -11.87 -1.09 16.10
C TYR A 330 -11.60 0.34 15.67
N GLU A 331 -11.25 1.19 16.63
CA GLU A 331 -10.93 2.58 16.35
C GLU A 331 -9.83 2.71 15.30
N ASP A 332 -10.00 3.69 14.42
CA ASP A 332 -9.03 4.01 13.40
C ASP A 332 -7.73 4.47 14.05
N LYS A 333 -6.62 3.92 13.58
CA LYS A 333 -5.28 4.40 13.93
C LYS A 333 -4.75 5.20 12.75
N THR A 334 -4.44 6.46 13.00
CA THR A 334 -3.75 7.26 12.00
C THR A 334 -2.32 6.78 11.84
N TRP A 335 -1.79 6.87 10.66
CA TRP A 335 -0.39 6.50 10.36
C TRP A 335 0.61 7.22 11.28
N ASN A 336 0.24 8.38 11.78
CA ASN A 336 1.07 9.24 12.64
C ASN A 336 0.98 8.91 14.13
N SER A 337 -0.09 8.25 14.58
CA SER A 337 -0.29 7.98 16.02
C SER A 337 0.54 6.82 16.58
N MET A 338 1.25 6.11 15.72
CA MET A 338 1.93 4.86 16.04
C MET A 338 3.38 4.99 16.44
N LEU A 339 3.90 6.19 16.45
CA LEU A 339 5.31 6.45 16.68
C LEU A 339 5.57 7.08 18.06
N ASN A 340 4.49 7.29 18.82
CA ASN A 340 4.56 7.83 20.19
C ASN A 340 4.27 6.76 21.27
N GLN A 341 4.40 5.47 20.95
CA GLN A 341 4.34 4.37 21.94
C GLN A 341 5.64 3.61 21.97
#